data_bf16e7900dd8633efaf3723e27bea431
#
_entry.id   bf16e7900dd8633efaf3723e27bea431
#
_cell.length_a   1.000
_cell.length_b   1.000
_cell.length_c   1.000
_cell.angle_alpha   90.00
_cell.angle_beta   90.00
_cell.angle_gamma   90.00
#
_symmetry.space_group_name_H-M   'P 1'
#
loop_
_entity.id
_entity.type
_entity.pdbx_description
1 polymer ?
#
loop_
_entity_poly.entity_id
_entity_poly.type
_entity_poly.pdbx_seq_one_letter_code
_entity_poly.pdbx_strand_id
1 'polypeptide(L)'
;MRILIAVPLLALTTVLACVSDARNPVSPAVASSQLGISASSWGPETPPFNDEIILRDVTGAGGFGHVKFRQPNDADRIVYLDTWVRDLQPNTGYQLQRATDVNVNDDCTGTNWLTLGMGTVPQSITTDSRGTGQAALFRNLAAFAVGSTFDIHFRVIEQASQAVVLESACYQFVVTQ
;
A
#
# COMPACT_ATOMS: atom_id res chain seq x y z
N MET A 1 16.37 -75.69 -7.37
CA MET A 1 14.98 -76.03 -7.66
C MET A 1 14.15 -74.78 -7.48
N ARG A 2 13.81 -74.10 -8.55
CA ARG A 2 13.14 -72.79 -8.59
C ARG A 2 11.66 -72.99 -8.71
N ILE A 3 10.85 -72.42 -7.83
CA ILE A 3 9.42 -72.37 -7.96
C ILE A 3 9.04 -70.89 -8.08
N LEU A 4 8.62 -70.50 -9.26
CA LEU A 4 8.02 -69.22 -9.58
C LEU A 4 6.49 -69.33 -9.35
N ILE A 5 5.95 -68.56 -8.43
CA ILE A 5 4.50 -68.41 -8.25
C ILE A 5 4.09 -67.07 -8.87
N ALA A 6 3.37 -67.11 -9.96
CA ALA A 6 2.76 -65.96 -10.60
C ALA A 6 1.38 -65.70 -9.95
N VAL A 7 1.18 -64.49 -9.48
CA VAL A 7 -0.13 -64.03 -8.98
C VAL A 7 -0.72 -63.06 -10.03
N PRO A 8 -1.94 -63.29 -10.54
CA PRO A 8 -2.57 -62.35 -11.46
C PRO A 8 -3.18 -61.18 -10.66
N LEU A 9 -2.83 -59.97 -11.14
CA LEU A 9 -3.36 -58.71 -10.62
C LEU A 9 -4.71 -58.44 -11.31
N LEU A 10 -5.81 -58.49 -10.53
CA LEU A 10 -7.16 -58.16 -11.00
C LEU A 10 -7.32 -56.64 -10.90
N ALA A 11 -7.37 -55.94 -12.04
CA ALA A 11 -7.65 -54.51 -12.07
C ALA A 11 -9.15 -54.26 -11.98
N LEU A 12 -9.55 -53.68 -10.88
CA LEU A 12 -10.94 -53.21 -10.67
C LEU A 12 -11.03 -51.76 -11.12
N THR A 13 -11.57 -51.51 -12.33
CA THR A 13 -11.86 -50.17 -12.81
C THR A 13 -13.22 -49.69 -12.28
N THR A 14 -13.20 -48.81 -11.27
CA THR A 14 -14.37 -48.06 -10.88
C THR A 14 -14.55 -46.85 -11.73
N VAL A 15 -15.56 -46.86 -12.61
CA VAL A 15 -16.01 -45.67 -13.35
C VAL A 15 -16.79 -44.77 -12.41
N LEU A 16 -16.18 -43.63 -12.01
CA LEU A 16 -16.92 -42.54 -11.37
C LEU A 16 -17.63 -41.76 -12.48
N ALA A 17 -18.95 -41.92 -12.60
CA ALA A 17 -19.78 -41.01 -13.37
C ALA A 17 -19.84 -39.66 -12.68
N CYS A 18 -19.11 -38.66 -13.19
CA CYS A 18 -19.36 -37.27 -12.83
C CYS A 18 -20.69 -36.83 -13.43
N VAL A 19 -21.72 -36.72 -12.59
CA VAL A 19 -22.93 -36.00 -12.91
C VAL A 19 -22.59 -34.54 -13.07
N SER A 20 -22.56 -34.06 -14.30
CA SER A 20 -22.45 -32.63 -14.63
C SER A 20 -23.77 -31.96 -14.24
N ASP A 21 -23.82 -31.40 -13.05
CA ASP A 21 -24.89 -30.51 -12.66
C ASP A 21 -24.69 -29.20 -13.46
N ALA A 22 -25.40 -29.10 -14.57
CA ALA A 22 -25.47 -27.90 -15.40
C ALA A 22 -26.29 -26.83 -14.67
N ARG A 23 -25.82 -26.42 -13.51
CA ARG A 23 -26.22 -25.15 -12.92
C ARG A 23 -25.42 -24.09 -13.67
N ASN A 24 -26.17 -23.24 -14.39
CA ASN A 24 -25.63 -22.00 -14.91
C ASN A 24 -24.56 -21.48 -13.95
N PRO A 25 -23.30 -21.29 -14.40
CA PRO A 25 -22.40 -20.50 -13.63
C PRO A 25 -23.03 -19.10 -13.61
N VAL A 26 -23.69 -18.76 -12.49
CA VAL A 26 -23.82 -17.37 -12.12
C VAL A 26 -22.35 -16.93 -12.06
N SER A 27 -21.85 -16.41 -13.17
CA SER A 27 -20.67 -15.58 -13.11
C SER A 27 -20.94 -14.64 -11.94
N PRO A 28 -20.17 -14.69 -10.86
CA PRO A 28 -20.14 -13.54 -10.01
C PRO A 28 -19.76 -12.45 -11.00
N ALA A 29 -20.70 -11.54 -11.32
CA ALA A 29 -20.32 -10.22 -11.72
C ALA A 29 -19.34 -9.86 -10.58
N VAL A 30 -18.05 -10.05 -10.84
CA VAL A 30 -17.04 -9.30 -10.15
C VAL A 30 -17.49 -7.89 -10.49
N ALA A 31 -18.39 -7.34 -9.64
CA ALA A 31 -18.36 -5.94 -9.41
C ALA A 31 -16.87 -5.75 -9.17
N SER A 32 -16.17 -5.32 -10.19
CA SER A 32 -14.96 -4.58 -10.01
C SER A 32 -15.40 -3.50 -9.07
N SER A 33 -15.34 -3.79 -7.77
CA SER A 33 -15.08 -2.79 -6.79
C SER A 33 -13.75 -2.27 -7.28
N GLN A 34 -13.83 -1.38 -8.27
CA GLN A 34 -12.90 -0.32 -8.35
C GLN A 34 -13.02 0.33 -6.97
N LEU A 35 -12.20 -0.14 -6.04
CA LEU A 35 -11.57 0.72 -5.09
C LEU A 35 -10.60 1.59 -5.92
N GLY A 36 -11.08 2.07 -7.07
CA GLY A 36 -10.74 3.34 -7.59
C GLY A 36 -11.34 4.28 -6.57
N ILE A 37 -10.58 4.63 -5.57
CA ILE A 37 -10.77 5.89 -4.91
C ILE A 37 -10.55 6.86 -6.06
N SER A 38 -11.65 7.21 -6.72
CA SER A 38 -11.62 8.27 -7.70
C SER A 38 -11.08 9.47 -6.94
N ALA A 39 -10.02 10.07 -7.41
CA ALA A 39 -9.50 11.31 -6.87
C ALA A 39 -10.59 12.36 -6.60
N SER A 40 -11.71 12.25 -7.32
CA SER A 40 -12.94 13.02 -7.10
C SER A 40 -13.64 12.77 -5.74
N SER A 41 -13.30 11.70 -4.99
CA SER A 41 -13.82 11.48 -3.63
C SER A 41 -13.06 12.26 -2.56
N TRP A 42 -11.95 12.90 -2.92
CA TRP A 42 -11.06 13.64 -2.04
C TRP A 42 -11.36 15.15 -2.08
N GLY A 43 -12.59 15.52 -2.22
CA GLY A 43 -12.98 16.93 -2.23
C GLY A 43 -12.91 17.55 -0.83
N PRO A 44 -12.82 18.91 -0.75
CA PRO A 44 -12.88 19.65 0.51
C PRO A 44 -14.20 19.42 1.26
N GLU A 45 -15.15 18.73 0.64
CA GLU A 45 -16.49 18.45 1.15
C GLU A 45 -16.55 17.15 1.98
N THR A 46 -15.46 16.40 2.10
CA THR A 46 -15.40 15.14 2.83
C THR A 46 -14.44 15.21 4.03
N PRO A 47 -14.62 16.15 4.95
CA PRO A 47 -13.88 16.16 6.20
C PRO A 47 -14.55 15.20 7.24
N PRO A 48 -13.78 14.64 8.16
CA PRO A 48 -12.33 14.66 8.19
C PRO A 48 -11.76 13.78 7.07
N PHE A 49 -10.79 14.29 6.34
CA PHE A 49 -10.11 13.53 5.31
C PHE A 49 -9.32 12.36 5.92
N ASN A 50 -9.65 11.15 5.49
CA ASN A 50 -8.92 9.95 5.90
C ASN A 50 -8.71 9.06 4.69
N ASP A 51 -7.49 8.60 4.51
CA ASP A 51 -7.17 7.60 3.50
C ASP A 51 -6.10 6.63 3.96
N GLU A 52 -6.04 5.49 3.28
CA GLU A 52 -5.08 4.44 3.53
C GLU A 52 -4.20 4.24 2.31
N ILE A 53 -2.92 4.58 2.46
CA ILE A 53 -1.93 4.48 1.42
C ILE A 53 -1.17 3.18 1.60
N ILE A 54 -1.17 2.36 0.58
CA ILE A 54 -0.46 1.08 0.55
C ILE A 54 0.88 1.27 -0.14
N LEU A 55 1.94 0.86 0.54
CA LEU A 55 3.31 0.83 0.03
C LEU A 55 3.70 -0.62 -0.24
N ARG A 56 4.13 -0.89 -1.47
CA ARG A 56 4.50 -2.23 -1.92
C ARG A 56 5.99 -2.35 -2.12
N ASP A 57 6.50 -3.54 -1.87
CA ASP A 57 7.90 -3.87 -2.11
C ASP A 57 8.29 -3.71 -3.58
N VAL A 58 9.43 -3.05 -3.79
CA VAL A 58 10.06 -2.86 -5.10
C VAL A 58 11.38 -3.60 -5.24
N THR A 59 11.79 -4.30 -4.18
CA THR A 59 13.06 -5.05 -4.13
C THR A 59 12.91 -6.54 -4.40
N GLY A 60 11.69 -7.08 -4.28
CA GLY A 60 11.41 -8.51 -4.34
C GLY A 60 11.61 -9.23 -3.01
N ALA A 61 11.89 -8.51 -1.90
CA ALA A 61 12.10 -9.09 -0.58
C ALA A 61 10.79 -9.36 0.19
N GLY A 62 9.65 -8.86 -0.29
CA GLY A 62 8.32 -9.11 0.29
C GLY A 62 7.87 -8.09 1.33
N GLY A 63 8.56 -6.95 1.45
CA GLY A 63 8.22 -5.89 2.38
C GLY A 63 6.85 -5.24 2.08
N PHE A 64 6.24 -4.68 3.11
CA PHE A 64 4.94 -4.02 3.02
C PHE A 64 4.91 -2.77 3.92
N GLY A 65 4.23 -1.74 3.45
CA GLY A 65 3.98 -0.53 4.23
C GLY A 65 2.54 -0.05 4.12
N HIS A 66 2.10 0.63 5.17
CA HIS A 66 0.77 1.22 5.25
C HIS A 66 0.89 2.59 5.92
N VAL A 67 0.31 3.60 5.29
CA VAL A 67 0.24 4.96 5.85
C VAL A 67 -1.23 5.32 6.02
N LYS A 68 -1.65 5.57 7.26
CA LYS A 68 -2.93 6.18 7.55
C LYS A 68 -2.77 7.68 7.42
N PHE A 69 -3.24 8.20 6.30
CA PHE A 69 -3.19 9.61 5.97
C PHE A 69 -4.45 10.30 6.45
N ARG A 70 -4.32 11.29 7.32
CA ARG A 70 -5.45 12.00 7.91
C ARG A 70 -5.24 13.50 7.89
N GLN A 71 -6.22 14.23 7.43
CA GLN A 71 -6.32 15.67 7.66
C GLN A 71 -7.62 15.95 8.41
N PRO A 72 -7.57 16.22 9.73
CA PRO A 72 -8.75 16.60 10.51
C PRO A 72 -9.37 17.88 9.98
N ASN A 73 -10.69 17.99 10.16
CA ASN A 73 -11.40 19.23 9.85
C ASN A 73 -11.25 20.22 11.01
N ASP A 74 -10.04 20.76 11.14
CA ASP A 74 -9.69 21.80 12.08
C ASP A 74 -8.95 22.94 11.36
N ALA A 75 -8.76 24.07 12.03
CA ALA A 75 -8.10 25.23 11.44
C ALA A 75 -6.57 25.07 11.29
N ASP A 76 -5.99 24.00 11.81
CA ASP A 76 -4.54 23.85 11.92
C ASP A 76 -3.89 23.43 10.60
N ARG A 77 -4.65 22.88 9.66
CA ARG A 77 -4.17 22.37 8.37
C ARG A 77 -2.95 21.45 8.52
N ILE A 78 -3.05 20.52 9.46
CA ILE A 78 -2.04 19.50 9.70
C ILE A 78 -2.49 18.19 9.08
N VAL A 79 -1.60 17.58 8.31
CA VAL A 79 -1.77 16.21 7.85
C VAL A 79 -0.97 15.28 8.76
N TYR A 80 -1.64 14.24 9.26
CA TYR A 80 -1.02 13.17 10.05
C TYR A 80 -0.81 11.95 9.16
N LEU A 81 0.34 11.30 9.35
CA LEU A 81 0.80 10.18 8.54
C LEU A 81 1.29 9.07 9.48
N ASP A 82 0.33 8.37 10.10
CA ASP A 82 0.67 7.22 10.93
C ASP A 82 1.14 6.10 10.01
N THR A 83 2.42 5.76 10.11
CA THR A 83 3.10 4.86 9.16
C THR A 83 3.51 3.58 9.83
N TRP A 84 3.22 2.45 9.22
CA TRP A 84 3.64 1.11 9.62
C TRP A 84 4.37 0.44 8.47
N VAL A 85 5.44 -0.28 8.81
CA VAL A 85 6.17 -1.13 7.88
C VAL A 85 6.38 -2.51 8.49
N ARG A 86 6.44 -3.54 7.65
CA ARG A 86 6.70 -4.92 8.06
C ARG A 86 7.48 -5.68 7.00
N ASP A 87 8.03 -6.81 7.41
CA ASP A 87 8.78 -7.72 6.54
C ASP A 87 9.98 -7.00 5.86
N LEU A 88 10.54 -5.99 6.54
CA LEU A 88 11.76 -5.30 6.16
C LEU A 88 12.96 -5.84 6.93
N GLN A 89 14.18 -5.33 6.66
CA GLN A 89 15.38 -5.72 7.40
C GLN A 89 15.21 -5.41 8.89
N PRO A 90 15.48 -6.37 9.79
CA PRO A 90 15.44 -6.16 11.24
C PRO A 90 16.42 -5.11 11.73
N ASN A 91 16.04 -4.40 12.81
CA ASN A 91 16.88 -3.42 13.52
C ASN A 91 17.48 -2.35 12.58
N THR A 92 16.73 -1.93 11.56
CA THR A 92 17.18 -1.03 10.50
C THR A 92 16.33 0.24 10.50
N GLY A 93 16.97 1.37 10.22
CA GLY A 93 16.32 2.67 10.11
C GLY A 93 15.80 2.92 8.68
N TYR A 94 14.55 3.32 8.57
CA TYR A 94 13.89 3.69 7.32
C TYR A 94 13.33 5.10 7.40
N GLN A 95 13.03 5.70 6.27
CA GLN A 95 12.38 7.01 6.20
C GLN A 95 11.25 6.99 5.18
N LEU A 96 10.11 7.57 5.56
CA LEU A 96 9.03 7.85 4.63
C LEU A 96 9.34 9.13 3.87
N GLN A 97 9.26 9.08 2.56
CA GLN A 97 9.37 10.23 1.68
C GLN A 97 8.10 10.40 0.85
N ARG A 98 7.81 11.63 0.46
CA ARG A 98 6.77 11.95 -0.50
C ARG A 98 7.33 12.80 -1.63
N ALA A 99 6.79 12.67 -2.83
CA ALA A 99 6.91 13.66 -3.89
C ALA A 99 5.51 14.12 -4.33
N THR A 100 5.44 15.31 -4.87
CA THR A 100 4.16 15.89 -5.35
C THR A 100 4.34 16.42 -6.76
N ASP A 101 3.25 16.36 -7.51
CA ASP A 101 3.13 16.93 -8.84
C ASP A 101 1.94 17.88 -8.87
N VAL A 102 2.13 19.08 -9.40
CA VAL A 102 1.07 20.09 -9.55
C VAL A 102 0.20 19.85 -10.78
N ASN A 103 0.64 18.96 -11.66
CA ASN A 103 -0.13 18.53 -12.81
C ASN A 103 -1.03 17.36 -12.38
N VAL A 104 -2.27 17.66 -12.09
CA VAL A 104 -3.26 16.72 -11.53
C VAL A 104 -3.83 15.87 -12.66
N ASN A 105 -3.23 14.72 -12.91
CA ASN A 105 -3.58 13.83 -14.03
C ASN A 105 -3.50 12.33 -13.67
N ASP A 106 -3.41 12.01 -12.37
CA ASP A 106 -3.22 10.64 -11.82
C ASP A 106 -1.87 9.99 -12.23
N ASP A 107 -0.90 10.79 -12.68
CA ASP A 107 0.43 10.31 -13.05
C ASP A 107 1.49 11.06 -12.23
N CYS A 108 1.98 10.40 -11.19
CA CYS A 108 2.96 10.97 -10.27
C CYS A 108 4.37 10.94 -10.88
N THR A 109 4.73 11.95 -11.62
CA THR A 109 6.05 12.13 -12.25
C THR A 109 7.02 12.98 -11.42
N GLY A 110 6.53 13.59 -10.35
CA GLY A 110 7.31 14.45 -9.46
C GLY A 110 8.48 13.71 -8.81
N THR A 111 9.67 14.29 -8.83
CA THR A 111 10.90 13.70 -8.26
C THR A 111 11.48 14.50 -7.09
N ASN A 112 10.81 15.56 -6.67
CA ASN A 112 11.23 16.38 -5.53
C ASN A 112 10.87 15.68 -4.21
N TRP A 113 11.65 14.65 -3.86
CA TRP A 113 11.43 13.86 -2.67
C TRP A 113 11.72 14.65 -1.40
N LEU A 114 10.73 14.70 -0.52
CA LEU A 114 10.82 15.28 0.82
C LEU A 114 10.71 14.17 1.85
N THR A 115 11.70 14.06 2.73
CA THR A 115 11.63 13.17 3.89
C THR A 115 10.65 13.72 4.91
N LEU A 116 9.70 12.89 5.32
CA LEU A 116 8.66 13.21 6.30
C LEU A 116 9.15 12.98 7.72
N GLY A 117 8.47 13.62 8.68
CA GLY A 117 8.84 13.50 10.08
C GLY A 117 7.86 14.25 10.99
N MET A 118 8.36 14.85 12.04
CA MET A 118 7.59 15.69 12.95
C MET A 118 7.66 17.16 12.46
N GLY A 119 6.67 17.55 11.67
CA GLY A 119 6.67 18.84 11.01
C GLY A 119 7.76 18.93 9.92
N THR A 120 8.81 19.70 10.18
CA THR A 120 9.96 19.87 9.27
C THR A 120 11.17 19.01 9.64
N VAL A 121 11.13 18.32 10.79
CA VAL A 121 12.24 17.50 11.27
C VAL A 121 12.07 16.05 10.81
N PRO A 122 12.94 15.54 9.92
CA PRO A 122 12.88 14.16 9.46
C PRO A 122 12.88 13.16 10.62
N GLN A 123 12.10 12.08 10.49
CA GLN A 123 12.05 11.01 11.48
C GLN A 123 12.35 9.66 10.82
N SER A 124 12.99 8.79 11.61
CA SER A 124 13.23 7.40 11.22
C SER A 124 12.11 6.49 11.69
N ILE A 125 11.79 5.50 10.88
CA ILE A 125 10.98 4.34 11.22
C ILE A 125 11.97 3.22 11.53
N THR A 126 12.18 2.91 12.80
CA THR A 126 13.11 1.83 13.17
C THR A 126 12.36 0.52 13.31
N THR A 127 12.82 -0.49 12.60
CA THR A 127 12.25 -1.84 12.68
C THR A 127 12.78 -2.59 13.90
N ASP A 128 11.94 -3.44 14.45
CA ASP A 128 12.28 -4.40 15.51
C ASP A 128 13.05 -5.63 14.94
N SER A 129 13.29 -6.62 15.79
CA SER A 129 13.95 -7.87 15.41
C SER A 129 13.15 -8.74 14.42
N ARG A 130 11.89 -8.39 14.14
CA ARG A 130 11.00 -9.04 13.17
C ARG A 130 10.85 -8.26 11.87
N GLY A 131 11.54 -7.12 11.74
CA GLY A 131 11.41 -6.27 10.57
C GLY A 131 10.13 -5.43 10.55
N THR A 132 9.48 -5.20 11.72
CA THR A 132 8.29 -4.37 11.85
C THR A 132 8.63 -3.05 12.53
N GLY A 133 8.13 -1.95 11.99
CA GLY A 133 8.33 -0.61 12.54
C GLY A 133 7.12 0.29 12.37
N GLN A 134 7.06 1.33 13.19
CA GLN A 134 6.04 2.36 13.07
C GLN A 134 6.56 3.73 13.44
N ALA A 135 5.94 4.78 12.87
CA ALA A 135 6.17 6.16 13.27
C ALA A 135 4.89 6.99 13.08
N ALA A 136 4.62 7.87 14.04
CA ALA A 136 3.60 8.89 13.91
C ALA A 136 4.25 10.15 13.34
N LEU A 137 3.94 10.48 12.10
CA LEU A 137 4.49 11.62 11.38
C LEU A 137 3.41 12.68 11.16
N PHE A 138 3.83 13.92 10.94
CA PHE A 138 2.90 14.96 10.54
C PHE A 138 3.57 16.03 9.67
N ARG A 139 2.74 16.75 8.90
CA ARG A 139 3.18 17.89 8.10
C ARG A 139 2.16 19.01 8.22
N ASN A 140 2.67 20.23 8.45
CA ASN A 140 1.86 21.44 8.41
C ASN A 140 1.70 21.90 6.94
N LEU A 141 0.47 22.18 6.54
CA LEU A 141 0.08 22.63 5.21
C LEU A 141 -0.35 24.10 5.18
N ALA A 142 -0.10 24.87 6.25
CA ALA A 142 -0.54 26.28 6.35
C ALA A 142 -0.03 27.19 5.20
N ALA A 143 1.07 26.79 4.54
CA ALA A 143 1.61 27.50 3.37
C ALA A 143 0.80 27.27 2.09
N PHE A 144 -0.11 26.28 2.06
CA PHE A 144 -0.94 25.97 0.92
C PHE A 144 -2.34 26.55 1.12
N ALA A 145 -2.93 27.05 0.03
CA ALA A 145 -4.33 27.50 0.08
C ALA A 145 -5.26 26.28 0.22
N VAL A 146 -6.36 26.46 0.94
CA VAL A 146 -7.46 25.50 0.95
C VAL A 146 -7.95 25.31 -0.49
N GLY A 147 -8.21 24.08 -0.89
CA GLY A 147 -8.57 23.70 -2.26
C GLY A 147 -7.38 23.49 -3.20
N SER A 148 -6.12 23.71 -2.74
CA SER A 148 -4.95 23.35 -3.54
C SER A 148 -4.94 21.84 -3.77
N THR A 149 -4.81 21.42 -5.03
CA THR A 149 -4.82 20.01 -5.44
C THR A 149 -3.49 19.66 -6.08
N PHE A 150 -3.00 18.46 -5.81
CA PHE A 150 -1.79 17.91 -6.43
C PHE A 150 -1.81 16.38 -6.39
N ASP A 151 -1.10 15.78 -7.33
CA ASP A 151 -0.79 14.37 -7.28
C ASP A 151 0.33 14.13 -6.27
N ILE A 152 0.23 13.04 -5.51
CA ILE A 152 1.18 12.69 -4.44
C ILE A 152 1.45 11.19 -4.45
N HIS A 153 2.71 10.84 -4.28
CA HIS A 153 3.12 9.47 -4.06
C HIS A 153 4.16 9.37 -2.95
N PHE A 154 4.33 8.18 -2.43
CA PHE A 154 5.18 7.93 -1.26
C PHE A 154 6.16 6.81 -1.56
N ARG A 155 7.30 6.86 -0.88
CA ARG A 155 8.24 5.76 -0.84
C ARG A 155 8.87 5.63 0.54
N VAL A 156 9.31 4.43 0.86
CA VAL A 156 10.16 4.16 2.02
C VAL A 156 11.56 3.87 1.51
N ILE A 157 12.53 4.57 2.07
CA ILE A 157 13.94 4.34 1.79
C ILE A 157 14.64 3.79 3.03
N GLU A 158 15.63 2.95 2.84
CA GLU A 158 16.59 2.61 3.89
C GLU A 158 17.49 3.80 4.17
N GLN A 159 17.58 4.21 5.44
CA GLN A 159 18.26 5.46 5.82
C GLN A 159 19.77 5.43 5.53
N ALA A 160 20.43 4.28 5.67
CA ALA A 160 21.87 4.17 5.50
C ALA A 160 22.28 4.14 4.03
N SER A 161 21.59 3.35 3.21
CA SER A 161 21.92 3.15 1.78
C SER A 161 21.21 4.13 0.85
N GLN A 162 20.14 4.78 1.33
CA GLN A 162 19.19 5.58 0.53
C GLN A 162 18.46 4.75 -0.55
N ALA A 163 18.54 3.43 -0.47
CA ALA A 163 17.84 2.53 -1.39
C ALA A 163 16.33 2.59 -1.15
N VAL A 164 15.55 2.68 -2.22
CA VAL A 164 14.09 2.58 -2.16
C VAL A 164 13.71 1.13 -1.92
N VAL A 165 12.89 0.88 -0.91
CA VAL A 165 12.43 -0.47 -0.55
C VAL A 165 10.94 -0.67 -0.74
N LEU A 166 10.13 0.39 -0.56
CA LEU A 166 8.69 0.35 -0.80
C LEU A 166 8.25 1.58 -1.58
N GLU A 167 7.24 1.42 -2.43
CA GLU A 167 6.59 2.54 -3.15
C GLU A 167 5.07 2.40 -3.12
N SER A 168 4.39 3.56 -3.19
CA SER A 168 2.93 3.62 -3.34
C SER A 168 2.51 3.81 -4.80
N ALA A 169 1.22 3.60 -5.06
CA ALA A 169 0.57 4.18 -6.24
C ALA A 169 0.54 5.72 -6.16
N CYS A 170 0.11 6.35 -7.25
CA CYS A 170 -0.22 7.77 -7.31
C CYS A 170 -1.58 8.02 -6.65
N TYR A 171 -1.70 9.10 -5.90
CA TYR A 171 -2.93 9.57 -5.28
C TYR A 171 -3.13 11.05 -5.59
N GLN A 172 -4.39 11.49 -5.66
CA GLN A 172 -4.68 12.91 -5.65
C GLN A 172 -4.97 13.39 -4.23
N PHE A 173 -4.49 14.55 -3.89
CA PHE A 173 -4.72 15.17 -2.59
C PHE A 173 -5.23 16.59 -2.76
N VAL A 174 -6.24 16.93 -1.95
CA VAL A 174 -6.80 18.28 -1.86
C VAL A 174 -6.57 18.80 -0.44
N VAL A 175 -5.97 19.98 -0.32
CA VAL A 175 -5.80 20.64 0.98
C VAL A 175 -7.17 21.06 1.48
N THR A 176 -7.60 20.50 2.60
CA THR A 176 -8.85 20.83 3.29
C THR A 176 -8.61 21.76 4.48
N GLN A 177 -9.68 22.24 5.08
CA GLN A 177 -9.58 23.10 6.27
C GLN A 177 -9.10 22.33 7.48
#